data_d4d5f0ca4ceecd6154d721c869a04f00
#
_entry.id   d4d5f0ca4ceecd6154d721c869a04f00
#
_cell.length_a   1.000
_cell.length_b   1.000
_cell.length_c   1.000
_cell.angle_alpha   90.00
_cell.angle_beta   90.00
_cell.angle_gamma   90.00
#
_symmetry.space_group_name_H-M   'P 1'
#
loop_
_entity.id
_entity.type
_entity.pdbx_description
1 polymer ?
#
loop_
_entity_poly.entity_id
_entity_poly.type
_entity_poly.pdbx_seq_one_letter_code
_entity_poly.pdbx_strand_id
1 'polypeptide(L)'
;MAQRVLLAGLFHETHTFLEGITRLADFQCRRGTELLKSAGDGSPLAGILEIAAERGWELLPAIDLRASPGPILADEVVEEYCRAVDAVLDQELPRGIDGVCLVLHGAGAVVSYPDVEAEVLQRLRRRIGPRVPIGGVLDLHGNISRPFAESTQAFVAYRQNPHADACEAARDGARLLARILETGLEVQTLWAQPAVMWPPTGTGTAFEPMRTLEARARTMEQTVPGVLAVNVFAGFSFADLPETGVSFTAVVTGDPAPATRALQELCDLAWGERIQGNVREESLETVLHRIEQNDLPAGGIPTGPVILAEPSDNIGGGAPGDGTVLLGALIDHALDNSVAAIDDARAVDRLQGVALGGRCVLSLGGRGSQISGGPIDIE
;
A
#
# COMPACT_ATOMS: atom_id res chain seq x y z
N MET A 1 3.17 35.61 0.23
CA MET A 1 4.12 34.91 1.13
C MET A 1 4.15 33.47 0.67
N ALA A 2 5.26 32.75 0.87
CA ALA A 2 5.31 31.32 0.58
C ALA A 2 4.30 30.57 1.47
N GLN A 3 3.62 29.59 0.91
CA GLN A 3 2.72 28.71 1.67
C GLN A 3 3.54 27.76 2.54
N ARG A 4 3.18 27.64 3.83
CA ARG A 4 3.91 26.87 4.83
C ARG A 4 3.22 25.50 4.99
N VAL A 5 3.88 24.44 4.52
CA VAL A 5 3.29 23.12 4.41
C VAL A 5 4.07 22.12 5.26
N LEU A 6 3.40 21.50 6.24
CA LEU A 6 3.93 20.38 7.03
C LEU A 6 4.09 19.16 6.10
N LEU A 7 5.27 18.51 6.16
CA LEU A 7 5.58 17.29 5.41
C LEU A 7 5.90 16.15 6.38
N ALA A 8 5.19 15.02 6.26
CA ALA A 8 5.47 13.82 7.03
C ALA A 8 5.06 12.55 6.27
N GLY A 9 5.55 11.39 6.70
CA GLY A 9 5.18 10.09 6.14
C GLY A 9 5.12 9.00 7.21
N LEU A 10 4.13 8.12 7.09
CA LEU A 10 4.01 6.88 7.84
C LEU A 10 3.50 5.79 6.88
N PHE A 11 4.39 4.87 6.49
CA PHE A 11 4.10 3.92 5.43
C PHE A 11 4.38 2.50 5.89
N HIS A 12 3.31 1.75 6.13
CA HIS A 12 3.34 0.34 6.48
C HIS A 12 2.02 -0.33 6.11
N GLU A 13 2.10 -1.50 5.52
CA GLU A 13 0.97 -2.37 5.23
C GLU A 13 0.93 -3.47 6.29
N THR A 14 -0.12 -3.47 7.11
CA THR A 14 -0.20 -4.34 8.28
C THR A 14 -0.92 -5.64 7.96
N HIS A 15 -0.19 -6.75 7.99
CA HIS A 15 -0.72 -8.11 7.86
C HIS A 15 -1.07 -8.67 9.24
N THR A 16 -2.35 -8.62 9.63
CA THR A 16 -2.77 -8.97 11.00
C THR A 16 -2.76 -10.47 11.30
N PHE A 17 -2.64 -11.34 10.32
CA PHE A 17 -2.57 -12.79 10.49
C PHE A 17 -1.13 -13.31 10.71
N LEU A 18 -0.13 -12.46 10.61
CA LEU A 18 1.26 -12.83 10.89
C LEU A 18 1.55 -12.80 12.39
N GLU A 19 2.40 -13.73 12.82
CA GLU A 19 2.94 -13.71 14.18
C GLU A 19 4.00 -12.61 14.33
N GLY A 20 4.12 -12.06 15.54
CA GLY A 20 5.10 -11.03 15.85
C GLY A 20 4.52 -9.63 15.88
N ILE A 21 5.40 -8.65 15.96
CA ILE A 21 5.06 -7.22 16.05
C ILE A 21 6.14 -6.44 15.30
N THR A 22 5.74 -5.57 14.37
CA THR A 22 6.64 -4.61 13.71
C THR A 22 6.92 -3.44 14.66
N ARG A 23 8.19 -3.24 14.99
CA ARG A 23 8.67 -2.25 15.96
C ARG A 23 9.28 -1.04 15.26
N LEU A 24 9.51 0.01 16.02
CA LEU A 24 10.17 1.21 15.51
C LEU A 24 11.57 0.92 14.90
N ALA A 25 12.28 -0.06 15.44
CA ALA A 25 13.61 -0.46 14.92
C ALA A 25 13.54 -1.10 13.51
N ASP A 26 12.38 -1.60 13.09
CA ASP A 26 12.18 -2.19 11.77
C ASP A 26 11.92 -1.13 10.69
N PHE A 27 11.74 0.13 11.10
CA PHE A 27 11.47 1.24 10.20
C PHE A 27 12.76 1.94 9.75
N GLN A 28 12.84 2.27 8.48
CA GLN A 28 13.69 3.35 8.02
C GLN A 28 13.08 4.67 8.54
N CYS A 29 13.84 5.41 9.32
CA CYS A 29 13.41 6.66 9.92
C CYS A 29 14.23 7.83 9.36
N ARG A 30 13.57 8.78 8.73
CA ARG A 30 14.15 10.08 8.32
C ARG A 30 13.49 11.19 9.12
N ARG A 31 14.26 12.21 9.53
CA ARG A 31 13.75 13.32 10.37
C ARG A 31 14.15 14.66 9.82
N GLY A 32 13.24 15.63 9.96
CA GLY A 32 13.51 17.00 9.57
C GLY A 32 14.01 17.10 8.13
N THR A 33 15.07 17.84 7.90
CA THR A 33 15.63 18.08 6.55
C THR A 33 16.15 16.81 5.85
N GLU A 34 16.25 15.68 6.51
CA GLU A 34 16.59 14.42 5.85
C GLU A 34 15.52 13.97 4.85
N LEU A 35 14.24 14.33 5.07
CA LEU A 35 13.15 14.05 4.11
C LEU A 35 13.44 14.70 2.76
N LEU A 36 14.10 15.86 2.74
CA LEU A 36 14.39 16.61 1.52
C LEU A 36 15.46 15.92 0.63
N LYS A 37 16.20 14.94 1.17
CA LYS A 37 17.17 14.13 0.40
C LYS A 37 16.50 13.18 -0.58
N SER A 38 15.18 12.99 -0.48
CA SER A 38 14.40 12.19 -1.44
C SER A 38 14.19 12.91 -2.79
N ALA A 39 14.60 14.16 -2.94
CA ALA A 39 14.45 14.88 -4.20
C ALA A 39 15.10 14.10 -5.37
N GLY A 40 14.27 13.72 -6.36
CA GLY A 40 14.72 13.03 -7.58
C GLY A 40 14.95 11.52 -7.44
N ASP A 41 14.62 10.88 -6.30
CA ASP A 41 14.79 9.44 -6.09
C ASP A 41 13.63 8.59 -6.66
N GLY A 42 12.58 9.23 -7.23
CA GLY A 42 11.43 8.58 -7.81
C GLY A 42 10.38 8.10 -6.78
N SER A 43 10.61 8.35 -5.49
CA SER A 43 9.67 8.01 -4.43
C SER A 43 8.45 8.94 -4.40
N PRO A 44 7.38 8.59 -3.66
CA PRO A 44 6.29 9.52 -3.39
C PRO A 44 6.74 10.85 -2.76
N LEU A 45 7.72 10.82 -1.86
CA LEU A 45 8.31 12.05 -1.32
C LEU A 45 8.92 12.91 -2.41
N ALA A 46 9.65 12.32 -3.38
CA ALA A 46 10.22 13.06 -4.52
C ALA A 46 9.12 13.80 -5.29
N GLY A 47 7.99 13.14 -5.56
CA GLY A 47 6.86 13.77 -6.25
C GLY A 47 6.30 14.98 -5.51
N ILE A 48 6.16 14.90 -4.18
CA ILE A 48 5.73 16.04 -3.35
C ILE A 48 6.78 17.16 -3.39
N LEU A 49 8.07 16.83 -3.26
CA LEU A 49 9.17 17.81 -3.26
C LEU A 49 9.26 18.57 -4.58
N GLU A 50 9.01 17.92 -5.71
CA GLU A 50 8.96 18.57 -7.03
C GLU A 50 7.86 19.63 -7.07
N ILE A 51 6.64 19.30 -6.65
CA ILE A 51 5.52 20.26 -6.63
C ILE A 51 5.75 21.36 -5.60
N ALA A 52 6.31 21.02 -4.44
CA ALA A 52 6.68 22.04 -3.44
C ALA A 52 7.67 23.07 -4.00
N ALA A 53 8.66 22.62 -4.76
CA ALA A 53 9.63 23.51 -5.42
C ALA A 53 8.96 24.36 -6.53
N GLU A 54 8.11 23.75 -7.36
CA GLU A 54 7.35 24.46 -8.41
C GLU A 54 6.44 25.55 -7.84
N ARG A 55 5.83 25.31 -6.67
CA ARG A 55 4.89 26.22 -6.01
C ARG A 55 5.55 27.16 -5.01
N GLY A 56 6.84 26.99 -4.75
CA GLY A 56 7.58 27.82 -3.80
C GLY A 56 7.11 27.63 -2.36
N TRP A 57 6.75 26.42 -1.95
CA TRP A 57 6.35 26.13 -0.59
C TRP A 57 7.51 26.24 0.39
N GLU A 58 7.26 26.78 1.57
CA GLU A 58 8.12 26.62 2.75
C GLU A 58 7.74 25.30 3.41
N LEU A 59 8.52 24.24 3.13
CA LEU A 59 8.28 22.94 3.73
C LEU A 59 8.72 22.90 5.16
N LEU A 60 7.89 22.30 6.02
CA LEU A 60 8.10 22.05 7.44
C LEU A 60 8.23 20.52 7.63
N PRO A 61 9.41 19.93 7.31
CA PRO A 61 9.58 18.49 7.35
C PRO A 61 9.67 17.97 8.77
N ALA A 62 8.84 16.97 9.12
CA ALA A 62 8.80 16.38 10.46
C ALA A 62 9.50 15.00 10.48
N ILE A 63 8.84 13.96 10.00
CA ILE A 63 9.32 12.59 10.04
C ILE A 63 8.78 11.79 8.86
N ASP A 64 9.55 10.83 8.36
CA ASP A 64 9.11 9.79 7.44
C ASP A 64 9.55 8.44 8.00
N LEU A 65 8.56 7.61 8.33
CA LEU A 65 8.72 6.24 8.80
C LEU A 65 8.26 5.28 7.72
N ARG A 66 9.14 4.38 7.27
CA ARG A 66 8.84 3.38 6.26
C ARG A 66 9.33 2.01 6.67
N ALA A 67 8.44 1.03 6.65
CA ALA A 67 8.80 -0.38 6.76
C ALA A 67 8.16 -1.18 5.63
N SER A 68 8.72 -2.35 5.35
CA SER A 68 8.09 -3.35 4.48
C SER A 68 6.77 -3.82 5.11
N PRO A 69 5.81 -4.32 4.32
CA PRO A 69 4.64 -5.00 4.85
C PRO A 69 5.03 -6.06 5.88
N GLY A 70 4.23 -6.23 6.92
CA GLY A 70 4.58 -7.13 8.02
C GLY A 70 3.52 -7.21 9.11
N PRO A 71 3.85 -7.85 10.26
CA PRO A 71 2.93 -8.01 11.38
C PRO A 71 2.39 -6.67 11.92
N ILE A 72 1.41 -6.77 12.80
CA ILE A 72 0.80 -5.62 13.47
C ILE A 72 1.85 -4.70 14.08
N LEU A 73 1.62 -3.39 13.98
CA LEU A 73 2.54 -2.38 14.50
C LEU A 73 2.51 -2.32 16.03
N ALA A 74 3.67 -2.08 16.65
CA ALA A 74 3.73 -1.63 18.02
C ALA A 74 3.23 -0.17 18.14
N ASP A 75 2.48 0.13 19.18
CA ASP A 75 1.95 1.49 19.44
C ASP A 75 3.05 2.57 19.47
N GLU A 76 4.26 2.19 19.92
CA GLU A 76 5.43 3.07 19.95
C GLU A 76 5.76 3.72 18.58
N VAL A 77 5.44 3.05 17.46
CA VAL A 77 5.68 3.57 16.11
C VAL A 77 4.83 4.82 15.86
N VAL A 78 3.55 4.72 16.19
CA VAL A 78 2.60 5.82 16.00
C VAL A 78 2.85 6.93 17.01
N GLU A 79 3.18 6.59 18.26
CA GLU A 79 3.53 7.57 19.27
C GLU A 79 4.78 8.37 18.91
N GLU A 80 5.80 7.70 18.33
CA GLU A 80 7.00 8.37 17.84
C GLU A 80 6.70 9.29 16.63
N TYR A 81 5.86 8.82 15.69
CA TYR A 81 5.40 9.65 14.58
C TYR A 81 4.68 10.90 15.07
N CYS A 82 3.68 10.74 15.95
CA CYS A 82 2.91 11.84 16.49
C CYS A 82 3.81 12.81 17.27
N ARG A 83 4.72 12.30 18.10
CA ARG A 83 5.66 13.13 18.87
C ARG A 83 6.56 13.99 17.97
N ALA A 84 7.04 13.44 16.87
CA ALA A 84 7.88 14.18 15.92
C ALA A 84 7.07 15.25 15.17
N VAL A 85 5.85 14.93 14.77
CA VAL A 85 4.93 15.89 14.13
C VAL A 85 4.57 17.02 15.12
N ASP A 86 4.23 16.67 16.35
CA ASP A 86 3.88 17.64 17.40
C ASP A 86 5.04 18.59 17.73
N ALA A 87 6.28 18.12 17.72
CA ALA A 87 7.46 18.96 17.94
C ALA A 87 7.59 20.06 16.86
N VAL A 88 7.29 19.74 15.60
CA VAL A 88 7.26 20.74 14.52
C VAL A 88 6.07 21.67 14.67
N LEU A 89 4.89 21.15 15.03
CA LEU A 89 3.70 21.96 15.25
C LEU A 89 3.90 22.96 16.40
N ASP A 90 4.54 22.56 17.51
CA ASP A 90 4.81 23.45 18.66
C ASP A 90 5.67 24.66 18.26
N GLN A 91 6.63 24.45 17.34
CA GLN A 91 7.50 25.50 16.84
C GLN A 91 6.83 26.41 15.81
N GLU A 92 6.02 25.82 14.91
CA GLU A 92 5.60 26.48 13.68
C GLU A 92 4.15 27.00 13.67
N LEU A 93 3.26 26.46 14.53
CA LEU A 93 1.88 26.95 14.67
C LEU A 93 1.78 28.45 15.01
N PRO A 94 2.66 29.05 15.87
CA PRO A 94 2.62 30.49 16.14
C PRO A 94 2.86 31.35 14.90
N ARG A 95 3.56 30.79 13.88
CA ARG A 95 3.83 31.45 12.60
C ARG A 95 2.77 31.16 11.53
N GLY A 96 1.85 30.23 11.84
CA GLY A 96 0.82 29.72 10.93
C GLY A 96 1.32 28.54 10.09
N ILE A 97 0.41 27.63 9.78
CA ILE A 97 0.58 26.52 8.84
C ILE A 97 -0.57 26.57 7.86
N ASP A 98 -0.27 26.59 6.55
CA ASP A 98 -1.28 26.75 5.52
C ASP A 98 -1.84 25.41 5.06
N GLY A 99 -1.03 24.33 5.10
CA GLY A 99 -1.44 23.01 4.66
C GLY A 99 -0.57 21.91 5.27
N VAL A 100 -1.03 20.66 5.07
CA VAL A 100 -0.32 19.43 5.45
C VAL A 100 -0.28 18.49 4.26
N CYS A 101 0.89 17.98 3.92
CA CYS A 101 1.10 17.00 2.85
C CYS A 101 1.75 15.74 3.44
N LEU A 102 1.06 14.60 3.28
CA LEU A 102 1.44 13.34 3.91
C LEU A 102 1.67 12.23 2.88
N VAL A 103 2.61 11.34 3.19
CA VAL A 103 2.76 10.05 2.50
C VAL A 103 2.30 8.96 3.45
N LEU A 104 1.15 8.37 3.20
CA LEU A 104 0.57 7.32 4.03
C LEU A 104 0.32 6.07 3.20
N HIS A 105 0.27 4.89 3.84
CA HIS A 105 -0.15 3.68 3.15
C HIS A 105 -1.67 3.58 3.09
N GLY A 106 -2.35 3.68 4.20
CA GLY A 106 -3.80 3.49 4.30
C GLY A 106 -4.24 2.14 4.86
N ALA A 107 -3.28 1.28 5.25
CA ALA A 107 -3.56 -0.05 5.81
C ALA A 107 -2.79 -0.31 7.11
N GLY A 108 -2.47 0.73 7.86
CA GLY A 108 -1.77 0.63 9.13
C GLY A 108 -2.70 0.20 10.28
N ALA A 109 -2.26 -0.78 11.08
CA ALA A 109 -2.95 -1.17 12.31
C ALA A 109 -1.95 -1.37 13.46
N VAL A 110 -2.31 -0.90 14.65
CA VAL A 110 -1.56 -1.14 15.89
C VAL A 110 -2.39 -1.98 16.86
N VAL A 111 -1.73 -2.49 17.88
CA VAL A 111 -2.37 -3.34 18.90
C VAL A 111 -3.56 -2.63 19.56
N SER A 112 -3.45 -1.34 19.83
CA SER A 112 -4.46 -0.58 20.59
C SER A 112 -5.64 -0.07 19.76
N TYR A 113 -5.50 0.04 18.42
CA TYR A 113 -6.56 0.50 17.52
C TYR A 113 -6.33 0.05 16.07
N PRO A 114 -7.43 -0.21 15.32
CA PRO A 114 -7.35 -0.84 14.01
C PRO A 114 -7.01 0.11 12.85
N ASP A 115 -7.15 1.43 13.02
CA ASP A 115 -7.00 2.44 11.95
C ASP A 115 -5.99 3.50 12.37
N VAL A 116 -4.74 3.28 11.97
CA VAL A 116 -3.61 4.17 12.30
C VAL A 116 -3.76 5.51 11.59
N GLU A 117 -4.13 5.49 10.33
CA GLU A 117 -4.20 6.70 9.52
C GLU A 117 -5.30 7.64 10.04
N ALA A 118 -6.49 7.11 10.37
CA ALA A 118 -7.54 7.93 10.95
C ALA A 118 -7.16 8.50 12.31
N GLU A 119 -6.52 7.70 13.19
CA GLU A 119 -6.08 8.18 14.50
C GLU A 119 -5.04 9.31 14.38
N VAL A 120 -4.03 9.12 13.51
CA VAL A 120 -3.01 10.15 13.24
C VAL A 120 -3.65 11.44 12.72
N LEU A 121 -4.58 11.33 11.77
CA LEU A 121 -5.27 12.49 11.21
C LEU A 121 -6.16 13.19 12.23
N GLN A 122 -6.85 12.45 13.08
CA GLN A 122 -7.66 13.04 14.16
C GLN A 122 -6.79 13.75 15.20
N ARG A 123 -5.62 13.17 15.57
CA ARG A 123 -4.64 13.85 16.43
C ARG A 123 -4.15 15.15 15.81
N LEU A 124 -3.81 15.10 14.53
CA LEU A 124 -3.38 16.27 13.77
C LEU A 124 -4.48 17.35 13.70
N ARG A 125 -5.74 16.95 13.42
CA ARG A 125 -6.91 17.85 13.41
C ARG A 125 -7.13 18.57 14.75
N ARG A 126 -6.93 17.89 15.86
CA ARG A 126 -7.02 18.53 17.20
C ARG A 126 -6.01 19.66 17.38
N ARG A 127 -4.86 19.57 16.70
CA ARG A 127 -3.78 20.58 16.78
C ARG A 127 -3.97 21.75 15.80
N ILE A 128 -4.27 21.44 14.53
CA ILE A 128 -4.32 22.46 13.45
C ILE A 128 -5.72 23.02 13.19
N GLY A 129 -6.75 22.38 13.76
CA GLY A 129 -8.16 22.75 13.53
C GLY A 129 -8.70 22.25 12.17
N PRO A 130 -10.00 22.56 11.88
CA PRO A 130 -10.68 21.98 10.71
C PRO A 130 -10.36 22.68 9.39
N ARG A 131 -9.78 23.89 9.41
CA ARG A 131 -9.62 24.73 8.20
C ARG A 131 -8.33 24.50 7.43
N VAL A 132 -7.28 24.00 8.06
CA VAL A 132 -6.00 23.70 7.38
C VAL A 132 -6.19 22.45 6.54
N PRO A 133 -6.06 22.50 5.20
CA PRO A 133 -6.24 21.34 4.37
C PRO A 133 -5.15 20.30 4.60
N ILE A 134 -5.56 19.03 4.64
CA ILE A 134 -4.67 17.87 4.72
C ILE A 134 -4.83 17.07 3.44
N GLY A 135 -3.72 16.77 2.77
CA GLY A 135 -3.68 15.98 1.57
C GLY A 135 -2.38 15.19 1.45
N GLY A 136 -2.17 14.59 0.30
CA GLY A 136 -1.00 13.78 0.02
C GLY A 136 -1.30 12.58 -0.85
N VAL A 137 -0.65 11.46 -0.55
CA VAL A 137 -0.74 10.24 -1.35
C VAL A 137 -0.99 9.01 -0.47
N LEU A 138 -1.72 8.04 -1.04
CA LEU A 138 -2.04 6.74 -0.45
C LEU A 138 -1.70 5.60 -1.41
N ASP A 139 -1.45 4.43 -0.86
CA ASP A 139 -1.45 3.20 -1.63
C ASP A 139 -2.90 2.77 -1.96
N LEU A 140 -3.11 2.14 -3.11
CA LEU A 140 -4.43 1.63 -3.50
C LEU A 140 -4.88 0.42 -2.66
N HIS A 141 -3.97 -0.23 -1.94
CA HIS A 141 -4.29 -1.30 -0.99
C HIS A 141 -4.73 -0.78 0.38
N GLY A 142 -4.98 0.52 0.52
CA GLY A 142 -5.53 1.10 1.74
C GLY A 142 -6.90 0.52 2.11
N ASN A 143 -7.11 0.19 3.39
CA ASN A 143 -8.40 -0.11 4.00
C ASN A 143 -8.98 1.18 4.57
N ILE A 144 -9.57 2.00 3.72
CA ILE A 144 -9.90 3.39 4.04
C ILE A 144 -11.21 3.49 4.79
N SER A 145 -11.16 4.14 5.95
CA SER A 145 -12.31 4.36 6.81
C SER A 145 -13.04 5.68 6.52
N ARG A 146 -14.28 5.78 6.99
CA ARG A 146 -15.02 7.04 6.96
C ARG A 146 -14.34 8.13 7.80
N PRO A 147 -13.84 7.87 9.04
CA PRO A 147 -13.09 8.86 9.82
C PRO A 147 -11.84 9.41 9.11
N PHE A 148 -11.13 8.57 8.35
CA PHE A 148 -10.04 9.03 7.48
C PHE A 148 -10.55 10.07 6.47
N ALA A 149 -11.58 9.72 5.70
CA ALA A 149 -12.13 10.59 4.66
C ALA A 149 -12.63 11.93 5.22
N GLU A 150 -13.36 11.90 6.33
CA GLU A 150 -13.89 13.11 6.99
C GLU A 150 -12.77 14.03 7.51
N SER A 151 -11.56 13.52 7.73
CA SER A 151 -10.41 14.27 8.23
C SER A 151 -9.56 14.89 7.11
N THR A 152 -9.82 14.62 5.84
CA THR A 152 -8.92 14.92 4.71
C THR A 152 -9.58 15.72 3.60
N GLN A 153 -8.76 16.40 2.75
CA GLN A 153 -9.24 17.25 1.65
C GLN A 153 -8.56 17.00 0.31
N ALA A 154 -7.34 16.42 0.27
CA ALA A 154 -6.54 16.39 -0.96
C ALA A 154 -5.67 15.14 -1.08
N PHE A 155 -6.21 13.95 -0.79
CA PHE A 155 -5.49 12.71 -1.05
C PHE A 155 -5.78 12.15 -2.44
N VAL A 156 -4.70 11.66 -3.08
CA VAL A 156 -4.76 10.87 -4.32
C VAL A 156 -4.11 9.52 -4.04
N ALA A 157 -4.79 8.43 -4.43
CA ALA A 157 -4.26 7.09 -4.32
C ALA A 157 -3.46 6.69 -5.59
N TYR A 158 -2.56 5.72 -5.45
CA TYR A 158 -2.00 5.03 -6.61
C TYR A 158 -3.14 4.48 -7.47
N ARG A 159 -2.95 4.51 -8.80
CA ARG A 159 -3.95 4.04 -9.78
C ARG A 159 -3.50 2.76 -10.48
N GLN A 160 -2.29 2.29 -10.16
CA GLN A 160 -1.70 1.12 -10.78
C GLN A 160 -1.26 0.09 -9.74
N ASN A 161 -1.58 -1.15 -10.02
CA ASN A 161 -1.01 -2.31 -9.38
C ASN A 161 -0.51 -3.27 -10.48
N PRO A 162 0.80 -3.49 -10.61
CA PRO A 162 1.93 -3.04 -9.75
C PRO A 162 2.13 -1.51 -9.74
N HIS A 163 2.67 -0.99 -8.63
CA HIS A 163 2.79 0.45 -8.30
C HIS A 163 3.81 1.21 -9.16
N ALA A 164 3.53 1.37 -10.45
CA ALA A 164 4.41 2.11 -11.36
C ALA A 164 4.21 3.63 -11.30
N ASP A 165 3.14 4.10 -10.66
CA ASP A 165 2.70 5.49 -10.64
C ASP A 165 2.79 6.18 -9.27
N ALA A 166 3.43 5.58 -8.28
CA ALA A 166 3.48 6.09 -6.90
C ALA A 166 3.99 7.54 -6.79
N CYS A 167 5.04 7.88 -7.53
CA CYS A 167 5.58 9.24 -7.59
C CYS A 167 4.60 10.22 -8.29
N GLU A 168 3.93 9.79 -9.37
CA GLU A 168 2.97 10.64 -10.09
C GLU A 168 1.70 10.87 -9.26
N ALA A 169 1.17 9.85 -8.59
CA ALA A 169 0.05 9.99 -7.67
C ALA A 169 0.37 10.99 -6.53
N ALA A 170 1.61 10.96 -6.03
CA ALA A 170 2.08 11.93 -5.04
C ALA A 170 2.14 13.37 -5.59
N ARG A 171 2.58 13.55 -6.86
CA ARG A 171 2.50 14.83 -7.55
C ARG A 171 1.05 15.31 -7.68
N ASP A 172 0.14 14.42 -8.05
CA ASP A 172 -1.28 14.75 -8.22
C ASP A 172 -1.91 15.17 -6.88
N GLY A 173 -1.63 14.46 -5.79
CA GLY A 173 -2.06 14.84 -4.44
C GLY A 173 -1.51 16.22 -4.02
N ALA A 174 -0.23 16.45 -4.26
CA ALA A 174 0.40 17.74 -3.97
C ALA A 174 -0.16 18.89 -4.86
N ARG A 175 -0.42 18.63 -6.15
CA ARG A 175 -1.08 19.61 -7.07
C ARG A 175 -2.50 19.94 -6.60
N LEU A 176 -3.24 18.93 -6.14
CA LEU A 176 -4.59 19.13 -5.61
C LEU A 176 -4.55 19.99 -4.35
N LEU A 177 -3.64 19.70 -3.42
CA LEU A 177 -3.41 20.52 -2.23
C LEU A 177 -3.01 21.93 -2.60
N ALA A 178 -2.07 22.13 -3.55
CA ALA A 178 -1.66 23.44 -4.04
C ALA A 178 -2.84 24.25 -4.59
N ARG A 179 -3.69 23.61 -5.40
CA ARG A 179 -4.91 24.25 -5.92
C ARG A 179 -5.83 24.73 -4.80
N ILE A 180 -6.05 23.92 -3.79
CA ILE A 180 -6.88 24.29 -2.62
C ILE A 180 -6.26 25.50 -1.90
N LEU A 181 -4.96 25.47 -1.64
CA LEU A 181 -4.24 26.55 -0.95
C LEU A 181 -4.24 27.87 -1.73
N GLU A 182 -4.07 27.80 -3.05
CA GLU A 182 -4.00 28.99 -3.92
C GLU A 182 -5.37 29.65 -4.15
N THR A 183 -6.43 28.84 -4.23
CA THR A 183 -7.76 29.33 -4.57
C THR A 183 -8.68 29.54 -3.38
N GLY A 184 -8.33 28.99 -2.21
CA GLY A 184 -9.23 28.94 -1.04
C GLY A 184 -10.47 28.09 -1.26
N LEU A 185 -10.40 27.11 -2.16
CA LEU A 185 -11.53 26.26 -2.53
C LEU A 185 -11.99 25.44 -1.32
N GLU A 186 -13.28 25.52 -1.01
CA GLU A 186 -13.89 24.67 -0.01
C GLU A 186 -14.15 23.29 -0.60
N VAL A 187 -13.57 22.27 0.01
CA VAL A 187 -13.65 20.87 -0.42
C VAL A 187 -13.97 19.95 0.74
N GLN A 188 -14.60 18.84 0.40
CA GLN A 188 -14.83 17.72 1.31
C GLN A 188 -14.47 16.41 0.62
N THR A 189 -14.11 15.40 1.40
CA THR A 189 -13.88 14.05 0.92
C THR A 189 -15.10 13.19 1.24
N LEU A 190 -15.74 12.65 0.21
CA LEU A 190 -16.81 11.66 0.33
C LEU A 190 -16.20 10.27 0.38
N TRP A 191 -16.92 9.35 1.01
CA TRP A 191 -16.50 7.95 1.16
C TRP A 191 -17.66 7.00 0.92
N ALA A 192 -17.37 5.87 0.27
CA ALA A 192 -18.32 4.78 0.07
C ALA A 192 -17.57 3.44 0.09
N GLN A 193 -18.21 2.41 0.65
CA GLN A 193 -17.65 1.06 0.76
C GLN A 193 -18.73 0.02 0.44
N PRO A 194 -18.51 -0.81 -0.61
CA PRO A 194 -19.33 -2.00 -0.83
C PRO A 194 -18.87 -3.14 0.10
N ALA A 195 -19.73 -4.13 0.34
CA ALA A 195 -19.36 -5.32 1.11
C ALA A 195 -18.54 -6.30 0.24
N VAL A 196 -17.38 -5.85 -0.25
CA VAL A 196 -16.50 -6.58 -1.16
C VAL A 196 -15.07 -6.58 -0.63
N MET A 197 -14.46 -7.76 -0.60
CA MET A 197 -13.06 -7.95 -0.29
C MET A 197 -12.45 -8.88 -1.33
N TRP A 198 -11.35 -8.49 -1.96
CA TRP A 198 -10.65 -9.29 -2.94
C TRP A 198 -9.27 -9.71 -2.42
N PRO A 199 -8.79 -10.91 -2.82
CA PRO A 199 -7.40 -11.29 -2.55
C PRO A 199 -6.46 -10.41 -3.35
N PRO A 200 -5.18 -10.29 -2.96
CA PRO A 200 -4.19 -9.48 -3.69
C PRO A 200 -4.10 -9.82 -5.19
N THR A 201 -4.32 -11.08 -5.55
CA THR A 201 -4.35 -11.54 -6.95
C THR A 201 -5.50 -10.93 -7.77
N GLY A 202 -6.55 -10.43 -7.12
CA GLY A 202 -7.69 -9.75 -7.75
C GLY A 202 -7.57 -8.22 -7.82
N THR A 203 -6.46 -7.65 -7.35
CA THR A 203 -6.27 -6.19 -7.25
C THR A 203 -5.44 -5.58 -8.39
N GLY A 204 -5.00 -6.39 -9.35
CA GLY A 204 -4.20 -5.92 -10.49
C GLY A 204 -5.00 -5.01 -11.43
N THR A 205 -4.54 -3.79 -11.65
CA THR A 205 -5.29 -2.75 -12.41
C THR A 205 -5.25 -2.93 -13.94
N ALA A 206 -4.42 -3.83 -14.44
CA ALA A 206 -4.45 -4.23 -15.84
C ALA A 206 -5.60 -5.22 -16.17
N PHE A 207 -6.25 -5.78 -15.15
CA PHE A 207 -7.28 -6.80 -15.26
C PHE A 207 -8.60 -6.37 -14.65
N GLU A 208 -9.68 -7.09 -14.99
CA GLU A 208 -10.96 -6.88 -14.33
C GLU A 208 -10.97 -7.49 -12.92
N PRO A 209 -11.70 -6.88 -11.99
CA PRO A 209 -12.59 -5.72 -12.16
C PRO A 209 -11.90 -4.37 -12.01
N MET A 210 -10.67 -4.33 -11.53
CA MET A 210 -9.97 -3.08 -11.21
C MET A 210 -9.81 -2.15 -12.41
N ARG A 211 -9.53 -2.71 -13.61
CA ARG A 211 -9.42 -1.92 -14.84
C ARG A 211 -10.69 -1.11 -15.14
N THR A 212 -11.86 -1.73 -15.01
CA THR A 212 -13.14 -1.04 -15.23
C THR A 212 -13.43 -0.02 -14.13
N LEU A 213 -13.15 -0.34 -12.85
CA LEU A 213 -13.33 0.59 -11.73
C LEU A 213 -12.46 1.84 -11.90
N GLU A 214 -11.18 1.68 -12.23
CA GLU A 214 -10.27 2.80 -12.48
C GLU A 214 -10.71 3.65 -13.69
N ALA A 215 -11.10 3.01 -14.80
CA ALA A 215 -11.61 3.75 -15.96
C ALA A 215 -12.89 4.53 -15.61
N ARG A 216 -13.80 3.96 -14.82
CA ARG A 216 -15.01 4.64 -14.37
C ARG A 216 -14.69 5.82 -13.46
N ALA A 217 -13.75 5.65 -12.51
CA ALA A 217 -13.28 6.73 -11.64
C ALA A 217 -12.69 7.89 -12.44
N ARG A 218 -11.85 7.63 -13.44
CA ARG A 218 -11.30 8.67 -14.34
C ARG A 218 -12.40 9.38 -15.15
N THR A 219 -13.44 8.64 -15.58
CA THR A 219 -14.60 9.23 -16.24
C THR A 219 -15.36 10.17 -15.30
N MET A 220 -15.54 9.79 -14.04
CA MET A 220 -16.22 10.62 -13.04
C MET A 220 -15.49 11.95 -12.81
N GLU A 221 -14.17 11.94 -12.72
CA GLU A 221 -13.36 13.18 -12.59
C GLU A 221 -13.60 14.18 -13.73
N GLN A 222 -13.93 13.67 -14.92
CA GLN A 222 -14.16 14.50 -16.10
C GLN A 222 -15.62 14.95 -16.28
N THR A 223 -16.57 14.15 -15.81
CA THR A 223 -18.00 14.31 -16.15
C THR A 223 -18.89 14.69 -14.99
N VAL A 224 -18.49 14.40 -13.74
CA VAL A 224 -19.32 14.71 -12.57
C VAL A 224 -18.98 16.10 -12.04
N PRO A 225 -19.93 17.05 -12.01
CA PRO A 225 -19.67 18.41 -11.55
C PRO A 225 -19.12 18.44 -10.14
N GLY A 226 -18.09 19.25 -9.93
CA GLY A 226 -17.46 19.47 -8.61
C GLY A 226 -16.51 18.36 -8.15
N VAL A 227 -16.38 17.25 -8.86
CA VAL A 227 -15.39 16.21 -8.56
C VAL A 227 -14.00 16.67 -8.98
N LEU A 228 -13.06 16.59 -8.06
CA LEU A 228 -11.66 17.00 -8.25
C LEU A 228 -10.72 15.81 -8.35
N ALA A 229 -10.99 14.73 -7.60
CA ALA A 229 -10.28 13.46 -7.64
C ALA A 229 -11.22 12.34 -7.19
N VAL A 230 -11.05 11.15 -7.75
CA VAL A 230 -11.71 9.90 -7.30
C VAL A 230 -10.65 8.87 -7.06
N ASN A 231 -10.64 8.27 -5.88
CA ASN A 231 -9.72 7.20 -5.52
C ASN A 231 -10.47 5.86 -5.46
N VAL A 232 -9.84 4.84 -6.01
CA VAL A 232 -10.27 3.45 -5.95
C VAL A 232 -9.29 2.70 -5.05
N PHE A 233 -9.78 2.22 -3.92
CA PHE A 233 -9.00 1.38 -3.02
C PHE A 233 -9.42 -0.06 -3.20
N ALA A 234 -8.50 -0.90 -3.62
CA ALA A 234 -8.72 -2.35 -3.72
C ALA A 234 -8.82 -3.01 -2.33
N GLY A 235 -8.24 -2.35 -1.34
CA GLY A 235 -8.11 -2.86 0.02
C GLY A 235 -7.00 -3.89 0.16
N PHE A 236 -6.68 -4.21 1.41
CA PHE A 236 -5.69 -5.21 1.79
C PHE A 236 -6.36 -6.31 2.61
N SER A 237 -6.63 -7.46 1.99
CA SER A 237 -7.43 -8.54 2.58
C SER A 237 -6.68 -9.36 3.65
N PHE A 238 -5.37 -9.19 3.80
CA PHE A 238 -4.60 -9.83 4.85
C PHE A 238 -4.69 -9.08 6.20
N ALA A 239 -5.78 -8.37 6.41
CA ALA A 239 -6.08 -7.64 7.62
C ALA A 239 -7.49 -8.01 8.13
N ASP A 240 -7.59 -8.46 9.40
CA ASP A 240 -8.86 -8.71 10.09
C ASP A 240 -9.29 -7.44 10.83
N LEU A 241 -9.76 -6.46 10.06
CA LEU A 241 -10.16 -5.13 10.52
C LEU A 241 -11.56 -4.78 10.01
N PRO A 242 -12.29 -3.90 10.70
CA PRO A 242 -13.66 -3.52 10.32
C PRO A 242 -13.78 -2.91 8.91
N GLU A 243 -12.76 -2.15 8.50
CA GLU A 243 -12.72 -1.41 7.24
C GLU A 243 -12.05 -2.18 6.10
N THR A 244 -11.67 -3.45 6.33
CA THR A 244 -11.00 -4.27 5.31
C THR A 244 -11.87 -4.44 4.07
N GLY A 245 -11.29 -4.14 2.91
CA GLY A 245 -11.91 -4.38 1.60
C GLY A 245 -11.93 -3.16 0.69
N VAL A 246 -12.65 -3.32 -0.42
CA VAL A 246 -12.78 -2.28 -1.45
C VAL A 246 -13.46 -1.05 -0.89
N SER A 247 -12.91 0.12 -1.18
CA SER A 247 -13.56 1.39 -0.84
C SER A 247 -13.27 2.46 -1.88
N PHE A 248 -14.04 3.53 -1.86
CA PHE A 248 -13.93 4.65 -2.79
C PHE A 248 -13.97 5.96 -2.03
N THR A 249 -13.15 6.92 -2.45
CA THR A 249 -13.29 8.31 -2.00
C THR A 249 -13.40 9.26 -3.18
N ALA A 250 -14.09 10.38 -2.98
CA ALA A 250 -14.11 11.48 -3.94
C ALA A 250 -13.86 12.80 -3.23
N VAL A 251 -12.88 13.56 -3.72
CA VAL A 251 -12.66 14.94 -3.30
C VAL A 251 -13.56 15.83 -4.12
N VAL A 252 -14.45 16.58 -3.46
CA VAL A 252 -15.48 17.34 -4.13
C VAL A 252 -15.59 18.77 -3.62
N THR A 253 -16.05 19.67 -4.50
CA THR A 253 -16.43 21.05 -4.16
C THR A 253 -17.88 21.30 -4.54
N GLY A 254 -18.56 22.19 -3.81
CA GLY A 254 -19.97 22.55 -4.04
C GLY A 254 -20.93 21.44 -3.58
N ASP A 255 -21.98 21.18 -4.39
CA ASP A 255 -23.00 20.17 -4.05
C ASP A 255 -22.44 18.74 -4.12
N PRO A 256 -22.43 17.99 -3.01
CA PRO A 256 -21.90 16.62 -2.99
C PRO A 256 -22.84 15.57 -3.63
N ALA A 257 -24.11 15.89 -3.85
CA ALA A 257 -25.11 14.90 -4.26
C ALA A 257 -24.81 14.20 -5.60
N PRO A 258 -24.28 14.88 -6.66
CA PRO A 258 -23.85 14.18 -7.88
C PRO A 258 -22.73 13.18 -7.64
N ALA A 259 -21.72 13.56 -6.87
CA ALA A 259 -20.59 12.70 -6.56
C ALA A 259 -20.98 11.52 -5.64
N THR A 260 -21.87 11.74 -4.68
CA THR A 260 -22.39 10.66 -3.83
C THR A 260 -23.09 9.57 -4.66
N ARG A 261 -23.93 9.97 -5.64
CA ARG A 261 -24.55 9.00 -6.56
C ARG A 261 -23.52 8.26 -7.40
N ALA A 262 -22.52 8.97 -7.89
CA ALA A 262 -21.46 8.37 -8.69
C ALA A 262 -20.58 7.39 -7.88
N LEU A 263 -20.30 7.67 -6.60
CA LEU A 263 -19.64 6.71 -5.71
C LEU A 263 -20.50 5.47 -5.46
N GLN A 264 -21.83 5.63 -5.35
CA GLN A 264 -22.73 4.49 -5.23
C GLN A 264 -22.70 3.61 -6.49
N GLU A 265 -22.62 4.21 -7.69
CA GLU A 265 -22.45 3.45 -8.94
C GLU A 265 -21.14 2.63 -8.94
N LEU A 266 -20.03 3.16 -8.38
CA LEU A 266 -18.80 2.37 -8.20
C LEU A 266 -19.00 1.22 -7.21
N CYS A 267 -19.71 1.44 -6.11
CA CYS A 267 -20.05 0.38 -5.17
C CYS A 267 -20.89 -0.72 -5.83
N ASP A 268 -21.89 -0.34 -6.61
CA ASP A 268 -22.77 -1.29 -7.31
C ASP A 268 -22.00 -2.08 -8.37
N LEU A 269 -21.05 -1.43 -9.08
CA LEU A 269 -20.15 -2.07 -10.03
C LEU A 269 -19.23 -3.07 -9.35
N ALA A 270 -18.55 -2.68 -8.27
CA ALA A 270 -17.68 -3.57 -7.51
C ALA A 270 -18.46 -4.78 -6.95
N TRP A 271 -19.68 -4.56 -6.46
CA TRP A 271 -20.55 -5.64 -6.01
C TRP A 271 -20.98 -6.58 -7.14
N GLY A 272 -21.29 -6.03 -8.32
CA GLY A 272 -21.62 -6.79 -9.53
C GLY A 272 -20.47 -7.72 -9.93
N GLU A 273 -19.25 -7.21 -9.87
CA GLU A 273 -18.02 -7.91 -10.28
C GLU A 273 -17.31 -8.68 -9.13
N ARG A 274 -17.92 -8.76 -7.94
CA ARG A 274 -17.29 -9.35 -6.74
C ARG A 274 -16.74 -10.77 -6.93
N ILE A 275 -17.37 -11.56 -7.81
CA ILE A 275 -16.91 -12.93 -8.09
C ILE A 275 -15.68 -12.93 -9.01
N GLN A 276 -15.62 -11.99 -9.96
CA GLN A 276 -14.52 -11.90 -10.91
C GLN A 276 -13.21 -11.45 -10.22
N GLY A 277 -13.30 -10.58 -9.23
CA GLY A 277 -12.13 -10.18 -8.42
C GLY A 277 -11.63 -11.29 -7.46
N ASN A 278 -12.44 -12.33 -7.21
CA ASN A 278 -11.98 -13.52 -6.48
C ASN A 278 -11.34 -14.52 -7.45
N VAL A 279 -10.10 -14.25 -7.81
CA VAL A 279 -9.31 -15.11 -8.69
C VAL A 279 -9.22 -16.51 -8.10
N ARG A 280 -9.60 -17.51 -8.91
CA ARG A 280 -9.41 -18.92 -8.55
C ARG A 280 -8.13 -19.42 -9.19
N GLU A 281 -7.22 -19.85 -8.34
CA GLU A 281 -5.95 -20.42 -8.74
C GLU A 281 -6.13 -21.89 -9.08
N GLU A 282 -5.37 -22.39 -10.05
CA GLU A 282 -5.27 -23.83 -10.29
C GLU A 282 -4.49 -24.47 -9.13
N SER A 283 -4.81 -25.72 -8.80
CA SER A 283 -4.02 -26.44 -7.79
C SER A 283 -2.59 -26.67 -8.28
N LEU A 284 -1.62 -26.62 -7.37
CA LEU A 284 -0.20 -26.87 -7.69
C LEU A 284 -0.02 -28.20 -8.44
N GLU A 285 -0.66 -29.26 -7.98
CA GLU A 285 -0.65 -30.57 -8.61
C GLU A 285 -1.12 -30.53 -10.08
N THR A 286 -2.21 -29.82 -10.36
CA THR A 286 -2.72 -29.64 -11.71
C THR A 286 -1.70 -28.93 -12.61
N VAL A 287 -1.08 -27.86 -12.09
CA VAL A 287 -0.11 -27.06 -12.83
C VAL A 287 1.15 -27.88 -13.14
N LEU A 288 1.68 -28.61 -12.14
CA LEU A 288 2.87 -29.44 -12.32
C LEU A 288 2.62 -30.58 -13.30
N HIS A 289 1.46 -31.24 -13.21
CA HIS A 289 1.09 -32.29 -14.16
C HIS A 289 1.01 -31.76 -15.60
N ARG A 290 0.48 -30.54 -15.80
CA ARG A 290 0.47 -29.89 -17.14
C ARG A 290 1.88 -29.57 -17.64
N ILE A 291 2.79 -29.18 -16.76
CA ILE A 291 4.20 -28.96 -17.12
C ILE A 291 4.84 -30.29 -17.58
N GLU A 292 4.64 -31.38 -16.84
CA GLU A 292 5.13 -32.71 -17.19
C GLU A 292 4.59 -33.20 -18.53
N GLN A 293 3.30 -32.97 -18.79
CA GLN A 293 2.64 -33.37 -20.05
C GLN A 293 2.92 -32.42 -21.21
N ASN A 294 3.65 -31.32 -20.96
CA ASN A 294 3.88 -30.28 -21.95
C ASN A 294 2.57 -29.62 -22.46
N ASP A 295 1.54 -29.59 -21.62
CA ASP A 295 0.19 -29.06 -21.91
C ASP A 295 -0.03 -27.71 -21.23
N LEU A 296 0.71 -26.69 -21.68
CA LEU A 296 0.58 -25.33 -21.15
C LEU A 296 -0.34 -24.46 -22.03
N PRO A 297 -0.98 -23.40 -21.45
CA PRO A 297 -2.05 -22.64 -22.11
C PRO A 297 -1.73 -21.94 -23.42
N ALA A 298 -0.52 -21.99 -23.92
CA ALA A 298 -0.14 -21.37 -25.20
C ALA A 298 0.13 -22.37 -26.31
N GLY A 299 -0.29 -23.68 -26.18
CA GLY A 299 -0.13 -24.69 -27.19
C GLY A 299 1.28 -25.27 -27.33
N GLY A 300 2.04 -25.29 -26.25
CA GLY A 300 3.38 -25.88 -26.18
C GLY A 300 4.25 -25.25 -25.07
N ILE A 301 5.47 -25.77 -24.90
CA ILE A 301 6.44 -25.14 -23.98
C ILE A 301 6.72 -23.72 -24.51
N PRO A 302 6.56 -22.69 -23.66
CA PRO A 302 7.00 -21.35 -24.02
C PRO A 302 8.48 -21.38 -24.43
N THR A 303 8.90 -20.52 -25.32
CA THR A 303 10.32 -20.34 -25.67
C THR A 303 11.14 -19.73 -24.52
N GLY A 304 10.51 -19.48 -23.36
CA GLY A 304 11.07 -18.92 -22.15
C GLY A 304 10.69 -19.74 -20.90
N PRO A 305 11.12 -19.30 -19.70
CA PRO A 305 10.82 -19.99 -18.46
C PRO A 305 9.32 -19.95 -18.13
N VAL A 306 8.82 -21.01 -17.51
CA VAL A 306 7.51 -21.04 -16.84
C VAL A 306 7.69 -20.42 -15.44
N ILE A 307 6.89 -19.42 -15.12
CA ILE A 307 6.91 -18.76 -13.80
C ILE A 307 5.73 -19.29 -13.00
N LEU A 308 6.03 -19.93 -11.87
CA LEU A 308 5.05 -20.35 -10.87
C LEU A 308 5.09 -19.32 -9.72
N ALA A 309 3.96 -18.65 -9.47
CA ALA A 309 3.81 -17.74 -8.34
C ALA A 309 3.01 -18.43 -7.24
N GLU A 310 3.51 -18.38 -6.01
CA GLU A 310 2.83 -18.88 -4.82
C GLU A 310 2.23 -17.70 -4.05
N PRO A 311 0.91 -17.46 -4.12
CA PRO A 311 0.30 -16.29 -3.49
C PRO A 311 0.16 -16.42 -1.96
N SER A 312 0.26 -17.63 -1.40
CA SER A 312 0.21 -17.85 0.05
C SER A 312 1.46 -17.35 0.79
N ASP A 313 2.58 -17.16 0.09
CA ASP A 313 3.83 -16.61 0.64
C ASP A 313 4.20 -15.30 -0.07
N ASN A 314 3.23 -14.40 -0.18
CA ASN A 314 3.38 -13.10 -0.84
C ASN A 314 4.21 -12.13 0.02
N ILE A 315 5.50 -12.02 -0.27
CA ILE A 315 6.41 -11.09 0.41
C ILE A 315 6.00 -9.62 0.25
N GLY A 316 5.36 -9.27 -0.88
CA GLY A 316 4.79 -7.95 -1.10
C GLY A 316 3.62 -7.62 -0.17
N GLY A 317 2.94 -8.64 0.37
CA GLY A 317 1.90 -8.53 1.40
C GLY A 317 2.41 -8.84 2.81
N GLY A 318 3.73 -8.92 3.01
CA GLY A 318 4.35 -9.12 4.32
C GLY A 318 4.60 -10.57 4.73
N ALA A 319 4.30 -11.55 3.88
CA ALA A 319 4.63 -12.94 4.17
C ALA A 319 6.16 -13.14 4.23
N PRO A 320 6.63 -14.17 4.97
CA PRO A 320 8.06 -14.36 5.22
C PRO A 320 8.93 -14.60 3.99
N GLY A 321 8.38 -15.17 2.92
CA GLY A 321 9.18 -15.56 1.74
C GLY A 321 9.96 -16.86 1.93
N ASP A 322 9.63 -17.62 2.96
CA ASP A 322 10.32 -18.88 3.32
C ASP A 322 9.50 -20.12 3.00
N GLY A 323 8.46 -19.99 2.17
CA GLY A 323 7.54 -21.06 1.77
C GLY A 323 8.27 -22.21 1.05
N THR A 324 7.99 -23.43 1.46
CA THR A 324 8.66 -24.65 0.96
C THR A 324 7.76 -25.53 0.12
N VAL A 325 6.46 -25.25 0.07
CA VAL A 325 5.47 -26.10 -0.62
C VAL A 325 5.81 -26.27 -2.09
N LEU A 326 6.12 -25.17 -2.78
CA LEU A 326 6.49 -25.22 -4.20
C LEU A 326 7.82 -25.96 -4.41
N LEU A 327 8.84 -25.67 -3.58
CA LEU A 327 10.13 -26.36 -3.67
C LEU A 327 9.98 -27.87 -3.46
N GLY A 328 9.21 -28.28 -2.43
CA GLY A 328 8.93 -29.69 -2.17
C GLY A 328 8.28 -30.39 -3.36
N ALA A 329 7.27 -29.75 -3.94
CA ALA A 329 6.59 -30.29 -5.10
C ALA A 329 7.48 -30.39 -6.36
N LEU A 330 8.37 -29.40 -6.59
CA LEU A 330 9.36 -29.47 -7.68
C LEU A 330 10.32 -30.66 -7.53
N ILE A 331 10.74 -30.95 -6.27
CA ILE A 331 11.58 -32.09 -5.95
C ILE A 331 10.84 -33.40 -6.14
N ASP A 332 9.62 -33.52 -5.60
CA ASP A 332 8.79 -34.74 -5.66
C ASP A 332 8.45 -35.13 -7.10
N HIS A 333 8.22 -34.15 -7.96
CA HIS A 333 7.96 -34.33 -9.39
C HIS A 333 9.23 -34.45 -10.24
N ALA A 334 10.42 -34.42 -9.62
CA ALA A 334 11.72 -34.49 -10.30
C ALA A 334 11.84 -33.52 -11.50
N LEU A 335 11.34 -32.31 -11.34
CA LEU A 335 11.38 -31.28 -12.41
C LEU A 335 12.77 -30.65 -12.49
N ASP A 336 13.58 -31.17 -13.38
CA ASP A 336 14.91 -30.63 -13.68
C ASP A 336 14.85 -29.20 -14.25
N ASN A 337 15.95 -28.45 -14.08
CA ASN A 337 16.09 -27.06 -14.52
C ASN A 337 15.10 -26.09 -13.87
N SER A 338 14.69 -26.39 -12.62
CA SER A 338 13.84 -25.53 -11.81
C SER A 338 14.69 -24.64 -10.90
N VAL A 339 14.15 -23.48 -10.53
CA VAL A 339 14.74 -22.55 -9.56
C VAL A 339 13.63 -22.10 -8.63
N ALA A 340 13.87 -22.21 -7.33
CA ALA A 340 13.03 -21.63 -6.29
C ALA A 340 13.87 -20.66 -5.43
N ALA A 341 13.28 -19.53 -5.04
CA ALA A 341 13.89 -18.57 -4.12
C ALA A 341 13.23 -18.75 -2.74
N ILE A 342 14.04 -18.93 -1.71
CA ILE A 342 13.60 -19.08 -0.31
C ILE A 342 14.37 -18.07 0.54
N ASP A 343 13.67 -17.27 1.34
CA ASP A 343 14.29 -16.38 2.31
C ASP A 343 14.61 -17.16 3.59
N ASP A 344 15.86 -17.57 3.77
CA ASP A 344 16.34 -18.28 4.97
C ASP A 344 17.74 -17.83 5.36
N ALA A 345 17.83 -16.79 6.19
CA ALA A 345 19.08 -16.26 6.69
C ALA A 345 19.95 -17.32 7.42
N ARG A 346 19.31 -18.29 8.11
CA ARG A 346 20.05 -19.38 8.81
C ARG A 346 20.73 -20.33 7.83
N ALA A 347 20.05 -20.63 6.71
CA ALA A 347 20.64 -21.43 5.64
C ALA A 347 21.82 -20.70 5.00
N VAL A 348 21.67 -19.40 4.74
CA VAL A 348 22.75 -18.55 4.20
C VAL A 348 23.94 -18.53 5.14
N ASP A 349 23.75 -18.31 6.44
CA ASP A 349 24.82 -18.30 7.43
C ASP A 349 25.57 -19.64 7.49
N ARG A 350 24.83 -20.75 7.44
CA ARG A 350 25.42 -22.08 7.44
C ARG A 350 26.25 -22.36 6.18
N LEU A 351 25.81 -21.87 5.03
CA LEU A 351 26.48 -22.04 3.74
C LEU A 351 27.78 -21.22 3.63
N GLN A 352 27.92 -20.12 4.37
CA GLN A 352 29.16 -19.31 4.35
C GLN A 352 30.41 -20.11 4.72
N GLY A 353 30.26 -21.17 5.52
CA GLY A 353 31.36 -22.06 5.90
C GLY A 353 31.62 -23.21 4.92
N VAL A 354 30.86 -23.36 3.87
CA VAL A 354 30.97 -24.46 2.90
C VAL A 354 31.75 -24.01 1.69
N ALA A 355 32.82 -24.75 1.34
CA ALA A 355 33.62 -24.44 0.16
C ALA A 355 32.81 -24.63 -1.13
N LEU A 356 33.16 -23.89 -2.18
CA LEU A 356 32.54 -24.08 -3.51
C LEU A 356 32.68 -25.53 -4.00
N GLY A 357 31.59 -26.16 -4.38
CA GLY A 357 31.54 -27.58 -4.74
C GLY A 357 31.45 -28.53 -3.56
N GLY A 358 31.45 -28.03 -2.31
CA GLY A 358 31.18 -28.82 -1.11
C GLY A 358 29.71 -29.20 -0.99
N ARG A 359 29.44 -30.27 -0.23
CA ARG A 359 28.06 -30.72 0.09
C ARG A 359 27.72 -30.38 1.52
N CYS A 360 26.45 -30.00 1.73
CA CYS A 360 25.91 -29.66 3.05
C CYS A 360 24.44 -30.03 3.15
N VAL A 361 24.04 -30.76 4.17
CA VAL A 361 22.62 -30.99 4.46
C VAL A 361 22.07 -29.78 5.18
N LEU A 362 21.02 -29.21 4.63
CA LEU A 362 20.30 -28.07 5.17
C LEU A 362 18.84 -28.40 5.41
N SER A 363 18.30 -27.90 6.53
CA SER A 363 16.87 -27.82 6.78
C SER A 363 16.42 -26.42 6.37
N LEU A 364 15.79 -26.31 5.21
CA LEU A 364 15.53 -25.04 4.52
C LEU A 364 14.09 -24.55 4.69
N GLY A 365 13.91 -23.25 4.96
CA GLY A 365 12.64 -22.51 4.97
C GLY A 365 11.58 -23.02 5.95
N GLY A 366 10.32 -22.70 5.69
CA GLY A 366 9.12 -23.21 6.36
C GLY A 366 9.01 -22.94 7.86
N ARG A 367 9.56 -21.80 8.35
CA ARG A 367 9.55 -21.44 9.78
C ARG A 367 8.84 -20.13 10.07
N GLY A 368 8.63 -19.31 9.06
CA GLY A 368 8.08 -17.97 9.21
C GLY A 368 6.56 -17.94 9.31
N SER A 369 5.88 -18.99 8.79
CA SER A 369 4.43 -19.10 8.86
C SER A 369 4.00 -20.56 8.92
N GLN A 370 2.90 -20.85 9.63
CA GLN A 370 2.32 -22.19 9.71
C GLN A 370 1.76 -22.70 8.37
N ILE A 371 1.43 -21.79 7.46
CA ILE A 371 0.85 -22.12 6.14
C ILE A 371 1.91 -22.24 5.05
N SER A 372 3.16 -21.88 5.32
CA SER A 372 4.27 -21.88 4.34
C SER A 372 4.86 -23.28 4.07
N GLY A 373 4.28 -24.32 4.63
CA GLY A 373 4.87 -25.66 4.67
C GLY A 373 5.89 -25.81 5.82
N GLY A 374 6.34 -27.04 6.08
CA GLY A 374 7.41 -27.30 7.05
C GLY A 374 8.78 -27.15 6.43
N PRO A 375 9.86 -27.10 7.25
CA PRO A 375 11.22 -27.14 6.70
C PRO A 375 11.49 -28.38 5.86
N ILE A 376 12.24 -28.21 4.76
CA ILE A 376 12.63 -29.31 3.88
C ILE A 376 14.13 -29.57 4.04
N ASP A 377 14.51 -30.84 4.26
CA ASP A 377 15.90 -31.26 4.28
C ASP A 377 16.41 -31.48 2.84
N ILE A 378 17.44 -30.77 2.46
CA ILE A 378 18.07 -30.84 1.15
C ILE A 378 19.60 -31.04 1.30
N GLU A 379 20.24 -31.65 0.29
CA GLU A 379 21.69 -31.83 0.23
C GLU A 379 22.31 -31.00 -0.91
#